data_2e3d220b3335d6e41b8819c5161db451
#
_entry.id   2e3d220b3335d6e41b8819c5161db451
#
_cell.length_a   1.000
_cell.length_b   1.000
_cell.length_c   1.000
_cell.angle_alpha   90.00
_cell.angle_beta   90.00
_cell.angle_gamma   90.00
#
_symmetry.space_group_name_H-M   'P 1'
#
loop_
_entity.id
_entity.type
_entity.pdbx_description
1 polymer ?
#
loop_
_entity_poly.entity_id
_entity_poly.type
_entity_poly.pdbx_seq_one_letter_code
_entity_poly.pdbx_strand_id
1 'polypeptide(L)'
;MNLERYIQIYDNVLEPEAISSLIKWCNQQNFEEATVGNNQENKKIRDAKVLSLFNWSDKSKTKIHWCNLLKSIIWDAMKFYSKTNYTATNNLVMQEMNDLSVLKYETGGHYKIHTDHYKTNPRMLSAILLLNNDYKGGELKFFYPLGELMKEIEVIPGRLIIWPSTFLYPHKIEPILEGTRYSVISWAL
;
A
#
# COMPACT_ATOMS: atom_id res chain seq x y z
N MET A 1 10.08 3.99 23.40
CA MET A 1 8.85 3.45 22.79
C MET A 1 9.25 2.64 21.58
N ASN A 2 8.86 1.36 21.47
CA ASN A 2 9.18 0.54 20.30
C ASN A 2 8.11 0.77 19.22
N LEU A 3 8.39 1.65 18.26
CA LEU A 3 7.48 1.98 17.15
C LEU A 3 7.32 0.82 16.15
N GLU A 4 8.36 0.00 16.00
CA GLU A 4 8.37 -1.12 15.05
C GLU A 4 7.22 -2.12 15.30
N ARG A 5 6.81 -2.29 16.57
CA ARG A 5 5.71 -3.19 16.94
C ARG A 5 4.37 -2.85 16.28
N TYR A 6 4.18 -1.59 15.86
CA TYR A 6 2.96 -1.14 15.20
C TYR A 6 3.01 -1.29 13.67
N ILE A 7 4.12 -1.78 13.11
CA ILE A 7 4.19 -2.25 11.73
C ILE A 7 3.83 -3.73 11.75
N GLN A 8 2.55 -4.03 11.53
CA GLN A 8 2.04 -5.41 11.57
C GLN A 8 2.08 -6.05 10.20
N ILE A 9 2.41 -7.34 10.18
CA ILE A 9 2.56 -8.15 8.97
C ILE A 9 1.58 -9.32 9.05
N TYR A 10 0.84 -9.53 7.99
CA TYR A 10 -0.09 -10.63 7.80
C TYR A 10 0.26 -11.36 6.51
N ASP A 11 0.67 -12.62 6.61
CA ASP A 11 1.04 -13.43 5.45
C ASP A 11 -0.15 -14.23 4.92
N ASN A 12 -0.07 -14.60 3.63
CA ASN A 12 -1.06 -15.45 2.96
C ASN A 12 -2.50 -14.88 3.02
N VAL A 13 -2.65 -13.54 2.93
CA VAL A 13 -3.99 -12.92 2.93
C VAL A 13 -4.70 -13.05 1.58
N LEU A 14 -3.97 -13.42 0.53
CA LEU A 14 -4.51 -13.70 -0.80
C LEU A 14 -3.77 -14.91 -1.39
N GLU A 15 -4.54 -15.85 -1.92
CA GLU A 15 -4.01 -17.10 -2.48
C GLU A 15 -3.16 -16.86 -3.74
N PRO A 16 -2.11 -17.67 -3.99
CA PRO A 16 -1.19 -17.48 -5.12
C PRO A 16 -1.90 -17.44 -6.49
N GLU A 17 -2.94 -18.24 -6.69
CA GLU A 17 -3.73 -18.29 -7.92
C GLU A 17 -4.52 -17.00 -8.13
N ALA A 18 -5.05 -16.42 -7.05
CA ALA A 18 -5.76 -15.13 -7.09
C ALA A 18 -4.77 -13.98 -7.38
N ILE A 19 -3.58 -14.00 -6.78
CA ILE A 19 -2.50 -13.05 -7.07
C ILE A 19 -2.11 -13.08 -8.54
N SER A 20 -1.84 -14.28 -9.08
CA SER A 20 -1.48 -14.47 -10.49
C SER A 20 -2.56 -13.97 -11.44
N SER A 21 -3.83 -14.24 -11.10
CA SER A 21 -5.00 -13.80 -11.87
C SER A 21 -5.17 -12.28 -11.80
N LEU A 22 -4.94 -11.67 -10.65
CA LEU A 22 -4.97 -10.20 -10.47
C LEU A 22 -3.89 -9.52 -11.31
N ILE A 23 -2.64 -10.00 -11.25
CA ILE A 23 -1.52 -9.43 -12.03
C ILE A 23 -1.81 -9.57 -13.53
N LYS A 24 -2.29 -10.74 -13.98
CA LYS A 24 -2.68 -10.98 -15.38
C LYS A 24 -3.76 -9.99 -15.82
N TRP A 25 -4.75 -9.72 -15.00
CA TRP A 25 -5.77 -8.72 -15.27
C TRP A 25 -5.19 -7.31 -15.28
N CYS A 26 -4.33 -6.94 -14.31
CA CYS A 26 -3.67 -5.65 -14.26
C CYS A 26 -2.84 -5.36 -15.52
N ASN A 27 -2.17 -6.34 -16.08
CA ASN A 27 -1.38 -6.19 -17.32
C ASN A 27 -2.23 -5.83 -18.56
N GLN A 28 -3.54 -5.98 -18.48
CA GLN A 28 -4.49 -5.62 -19.55
C GLN A 28 -5.14 -4.25 -19.30
N GLN A 29 -4.80 -3.56 -18.19
CA GLN A 29 -5.41 -2.30 -17.82
C GLN A 29 -4.51 -1.11 -18.16
N ASN A 30 -5.13 0.06 -18.33
CA ASN A 30 -4.42 1.31 -18.46
C ASN A 30 -4.14 1.89 -17.06
N PHE A 31 -2.86 2.03 -16.75
CA PHE A 31 -2.39 2.69 -15.55
C PHE A 31 -2.14 4.16 -15.83
N GLU A 32 -2.49 5.02 -14.89
CA GLU A 32 -2.17 6.45 -14.91
C GLU A 32 -0.85 6.72 -14.17
N GLU A 33 -0.18 7.83 -14.45
CA GLU A 33 1.00 8.27 -13.69
C GLU A 33 0.58 8.62 -12.26
N ALA A 34 1.35 8.15 -11.29
CA ALA A 34 1.07 8.44 -9.90
C ALA A 34 1.44 9.89 -9.55
N THR A 35 0.56 10.55 -8.82
CA THR A 35 0.76 11.93 -8.37
C THR A 35 1.34 11.98 -6.94
N VAL A 36 1.86 13.14 -6.56
CA VAL A 36 2.33 13.46 -5.20
C VAL A 36 1.63 14.74 -4.71
N GLY A 37 1.38 14.81 -3.39
CA GLY A 37 0.84 16.01 -2.76
C GLY A 37 -0.36 16.59 -3.49
N ASN A 38 -0.25 17.80 -4.02
CA ASN A 38 -1.32 18.56 -4.68
C ASN A 38 -1.74 18.03 -6.07
N ASN A 39 -1.80 16.72 -6.25
CA ASN A 39 -2.13 16.04 -7.52
C ASN A 39 -1.17 16.39 -8.68
N GLN A 40 0.08 16.65 -8.37
CA GLN A 40 1.12 16.94 -9.37
C GLN A 40 1.96 15.70 -9.62
N GLU A 41 2.26 15.42 -10.88
CA GLU A 41 3.26 14.43 -11.25
C GLU A 41 4.66 14.97 -10.92
N ASN A 42 5.44 14.18 -10.18
CA ASN A 42 6.83 14.50 -9.89
C ASN A 42 7.66 13.21 -9.81
N LYS A 43 8.14 12.76 -10.95
CA LYS A 43 8.94 11.52 -11.07
C LYS A 43 10.25 11.55 -10.29
N LYS A 44 10.75 12.73 -9.88
CA LYS A 44 11.91 12.82 -8.98
C LYS A 44 11.58 12.42 -7.55
N ILE A 45 10.30 12.46 -7.16
CA ILE A 45 9.80 12.08 -5.83
C ILE A 45 9.15 10.72 -5.89
N ARG A 46 8.27 10.49 -6.87
CA ARG A 46 7.53 9.25 -7.07
C ARG A 46 7.45 8.91 -8.54
N ASP A 47 8.11 7.84 -8.94
CA ASP A 47 8.01 7.27 -10.28
C ASP A 47 7.29 5.92 -10.17
N ALA A 48 5.98 5.95 -10.41
CA ALA A 48 5.08 4.82 -10.30
C ALA A 48 3.85 5.07 -11.16
N LYS A 49 3.15 4.00 -11.48
CA LYS A 49 1.85 4.06 -12.14
C LYS A 49 0.77 3.53 -11.19
N VAL A 50 -0.44 4.05 -11.30
CA VAL A 50 -1.58 3.74 -10.45
C VAL A 50 -2.79 3.30 -11.25
N LEU A 51 -3.47 2.26 -10.78
CA LEU A 51 -4.78 1.82 -11.26
C LEU A 51 -5.76 1.90 -10.09
N SER A 52 -6.61 2.92 -10.07
CA SER A 52 -7.64 3.06 -9.05
C SER A 52 -8.74 2.01 -9.25
N LEU A 53 -9.03 1.25 -8.19
CA LEU A 53 -10.14 0.30 -8.17
C LEU A 53 -11.45 0.97 -7.77
N PHE A 54 -11.39 2.17 -7.16
CA PHE A 54 -12.57 2.97 -6.80
C PHE A 54 -13.07 3.88 -7.93
N ASN A 55 -12.35 3.95 -9.05
CA ASN A 55 -12.86 4.65 -10.22
C ASN A 55 -13.90 3.77 -10.95
N TRP A 56 -15.17 4.15 -10.85
CA TRP A 56 -16.33 3.42 -11.41
C TRP A 56 -16.73 3.89 -12.80
N SER A 57 -15.89 4.64 -13.50
CA SER A 57 -16.17 5.09 -14.88
C SER A 57 -16.33 3.93 -15.86
N ASP A 58 -15.65 2.82 -15.62
CA ASP A 58 -15.87 1.56 -16.30
C ASP A 58 -16.68 0.61 -15.41
N LYS A 59 -17.70 -0.04 -15.98
CA LYS A 59 -18.56 -1.00 -15.29
C LYS A 59 -18.06 -2.44 -15.42
N SER A 60 -16.74 -2.64 -15.51
CA SER A 60 -16.13 -3.96 -15.65
C SER A 60 -16.46 -4.85 -14.43
N LYS A 61 -17.12 -5.96 -14.67
CA LYS A 61 -17.44 -6.96 -13.63
C LYS A 61 -16.16 -7.49 -12.95
N THR A 62 -15.09 -7.66 -13.71
CA THR A 62 -13.79 -8.11 -13.20
C THR A 62 -13.18 -7.08 -12.26
N LYS A 63 -13.25 -5.79 -12.60
CA LYS A 63 -12.79 -4.71 -11.71
C LYS A 63 -13.61 -4.67 -10.41
N ILE A 64 -14.92 -4.80 -10.52
CA ILE A 64 -15.83 -4.85 -9.35
C ILE A 64 -15.48 -6.05 -8.46
N HIS A 65 -15.21 -7.22 -9.06
CA HIS A 65 -14.79 -8.41 -8.32
C HIS A 65 -13.50 -8.14 -7.53
N TRP A 66 -12.44 -7.65 -8.18
CA TRP A 66 -11.18 -7.34 -7.51
C TRP A 66 -11.32 -6.26 -6.45
N CYS A 67 -12.09 -5.22 -6.74
CA CYS A 67 -12.37 -4.17 -5.76
C CYS A 67 -13.03 -4.74 -4.50
N ASN A 68 -14.10 -5.51 -4.64
CA ASN A 68 -14.83 -6.07 -3.50
C ASN A 68 -13.98 -7.05 -2.69
N LEU A 69 -13.25 -7.95 -3.36
CA LEU A 69 -12.36 -8.91 -2.70
C LEU A 69 -11.26 -8.22 -1.90
N LEU A 70 -10.51 -7.33 -2.53
CA LEU A 70 -9.38 -6.63 -1.90
C LEU A 70 -9.85 -5.68 -0.80
N LYS A 71 -10.98 -4.98 -1.02
CA LYS A 71 -11.61 -4.15 0.00
C LYS A 71 -11.96 -4.96 1.25
N SER A 72 -12.60 -6.12 1.08
CA SER A 72 -12.97 -6.98 2.22
C SER A 72 -11.73 -7.42 2.99
N ILE A 73 -10.74 -7.99 2.30
CA ILE A 73 -9.50 -8.50 2.92
C ILE A 73 -8.79 -7.39 3.71
N ILE A 74 -8.51 -6.27 3.06
CA ILE A 74 -7.73 -5.19 3.67
C ILE A 74 -8.51 -4.52 4.81
N TRP A 75 -9.82 -4.28 4.63
CA TRP A 75 -10.64 -3.66 5.65
C TRP A 75 -10.82 -4.52 6.89
N ASP A 76 -10.99 -5.83 6.73
CA ASP A 76 -11.07 -6.77 7.84
C ASP A 76 -9.74 -6.86 8.61
N ALA A 77 -8.61 -6.85 7.90
CA ALA A 77 -7.29 -6.78 8.52
C ALA A 77 -7.06 -5.45 9.26
N MET A 78 -7.49 -4.31 8.72
CA MET A 78 -7.41 -3.00 9.41
C MET A 78 -8.29 -2.98 10.67
N LYS A 79 -9.49 -3.56 10.63
CA LYS A 79 -10.35 -3.71 11.82
C LYS A 79 -9.69 -4.59 12.89
N PHE A 80 -9.08 -5.70 12.47
CA PHE A 80 -8.34 -6.56 13.38
C PHE A 80 -7.13 -5.84 13.98
N TYR A 81 -6.35 -5.14 13.16
CA TYR A 81 -5.24 -4.29 13.60
C TYR A 81 -5.69 -3.28 14.65
N SER A 82 -6.80 -2.56 14.42
CA SER A 82 -7.35 -1.59 15.36
C SER A 82 -7.67 -2.23 16.70
N LYS A 83 -8.36 -3.37 16.71
CA LYS A 83 -8.73 -4.09 17.94
C LYS A 83 -7.51 -4.55 18.75
N THR A 84 -6.42 -4.96 18.09
CA THR A 84 -5.25 -5.55 18.76
C THR A 84 -4.23 -4.52 19.24
N ASN A 85 -4.13 -3.37 18.56
CA ASN A 85 -3.08 -2.39 18.82
C ASN A 85 -3.57 -1.15 19.59
N TYR A 86 -4.89 -0.91 19.66
CA TYR A 86 -5.48 0.27 20.30
C TYR A 86 -6.42 -0.11 21.46
N THR A 87 -6.06 -1.15 22.22
CA THR A 87 -6.87 -1.71 23.31
C THR A 87 -7.13 -0.72 24.47
N ALA A 88 -6.20 0.22 24.74
CA ALA A 88 -6.31 1.15 25.85
C ALA A 88 -7.36 2.26 25.63
N THR A 89 -7.68 2.58 24.39
CA THR A 89 -8.58 3.70 24.06
C THR A 89 -9.93 3.27 23.51
N ASN A 90 -10.09 1.99 23.13
CA ASN A 90 -11.26 1.40 22.44
C ASN A 90 -11.76 2.18 21.21
N ASN A 91 -11.00 3.17 20.72
CA ASN A 91 -11.51 4.26 19.89
C ASN A 91 -10.63 4.62 18.69
N LEU A 92 -9.94 3.67 18.06
CA LEU A 92 -9.57 3.95 16.68
C LEU A 92 -10.82 3.75 15.82
N VAL A 93 -11.64 4.79 15.73
CA VAL A 93 -12.83 4.80 14.89
C VAL A 93 -12.39 5.10 13.46
N MET A 94 -12.09 4.04 12.72
CA MET A 94 -11.94 4.15 11.26
C MET A 94 -13.32 4.35 10.65
N GLN A 95 -13.49 5.42 9.89
CA GLN A 95 -14.77 5.78 9.28
C GLN A 95 -14.96 5.08 7.94
N GLU A 96 -13.94 5.13 7.09
CA GLU A 96 -14.01 4.58 5.74
C GLU A 96 -12.64 4.20 5.17
N MET A 97 -12.65 3.40 4.11
CA MET A 97 -11.51 3.17 3.25
C MET A 97 -11.43 4.30 2.23
N ASN A 98 -10.37 5.12 2.30
CA ASN A 98 -10.23 6.33 1.49
C ASN A 98 -9.84 6.05 0.02
N ASP A 99 -9.01 5.05 -0.21
CA ASP A 99 -8.55 4.65 -1.55
C ASP A 99 -8.29 3.14 -1.59
N LEU A 100 -8.35 2.59 -2.78
CA LEU A 100 -7.93 1.22 -3.09
C LEU A 100 -7.37 1.21 -4.50
N SER A 101 -6.05 1.07 -4.61
CA SER A 101 -5.35 1.20 -5.89
C SER A 101 -4.26 0.14 -6.05
N VAL A 102 -4.09 -0.36 -7.27
CA VAL A 102 -2.90 -1.15 -7.64
C VAL A 102 -1.80 -0.19 -8.08
N LEU A 103 -0.61 -0.33 -7.49
CA LEU A 103 0.60 0.36 -7.89
C LEU A 103 1.47 -0.56 -8.73
N LYS A 104 2.03 0.02 -9.78
CA LYS A 104 3.01 -0.60 -10.67
C LYS A 104 4.27 0.25 -10.67
N TYR A 105 5.40 -0.35 -10.30
CA TYR A 105 6.73 0.24 -10.41
C TYR A 105 7.53 -0.55 -11.43
N GLU A 106 7.95 0.10 -12.50
CA GLU A 106 8.83 -0.46 -13.53
C GLU A 106 10.29 -0.16 -13.17
N THR A 107 11.25 -0.69 -13.93
CA THR A 107 12.70 -0.42 -13.71
C THR A 107 12.96 1.08 -13.61
N GLY A 108 13.66 1.51 -12.54
CA GLY A 108 13.88 2.91 -12.16
C GLY A 108 12.78 3.49 -11.26
N GLY A 109 11.61 2.88 -11.24
CA GLY A 109 10.46 3.31 -10.43
C GLY A 109 10.78 3.28 -8.94
N HIS A 110 10.33 4.30 -8.22
CA HIS A 110 10.63 4.49 -6.79
C HIS A 110 9.62 5.43 -6.12
N TYR A 111 9.67 5.49 -4.80
CA TYR A 111 9.02 6.55 -4.03
C TYR A 111 9.93 6.99 -2.89
N LYS A 112 10.34 8.26 -2.90
CA LYS A 112 11.21 8.83 -1.85
C LYS A 112 10.54 8.77 -0.49
N ILE A 113 11.33 8.98 0.55
CA ILE A 113 10.86 8.99 1.93
C ILE A 113 9.74 10.00 2.11
N HIS A 114 8.63 9.54 2.68
CA HIS A 114 7.41 10.32 2.93
C HIS A 114 6.61 9.70 4.08
N THR A 115 5.55 10.39 4.47
CA THR A 115 4.50 9.88 5.36
C THR A 115 3.15 10.02 4.67
N ASP A 116 2.17 9.23 5.07
CA ASP A 116 0.88 9.16 4.37
C ASP A 116 -0.18 10.12 4.92
N HIS A 117 0.03 10.64 6.13
CA HIS A 117 -0.90 11.57 6.77
C HIS A 117 -0.68 13.01 6.29
N TYR A 118 -1.73 13.66 5.80
CA TYR A 118 -1.73 15.07 5.41
C TYR A 118 -2.90 15.81 6.06
N LYS A 119 -2.76 17.12 6.26
CA LYS A 119 -3.82 17.96 6.80
C LYS A 119 -5.13 17.87 6.01
N THR A 120 -5.02 17.79 4.70
CA THR A 120 -6.18 17.69 3.78
C THR A 120 -6.68 16.27 3.58
N ASN A 121 -5.94 15.28 4.06
CA ASN A 121 -6.28 13.86 3.96
C ASN A 121 -5.76 13.15 5.23
N PRO A 122 -6.55 13.17 6.32
CA PRO A 122 -6.12 12.73 7.65
C PRO A 122 -6.15 11.21 7.78
N ARG A 123 -5.31 10.52 7.01
CA ARG A 123 -5.18 9.06 7.05
C ARG A 123 -4.75 8.57 8.43
N MET A 124 -5.42 7.57 8.95
CA MET A 124 -5.14 6.95 10.25
C MET A 124 -4.26 5.72 10.10
N LEU A 125 -4.63 4.81 9.21
CA LEU A 125 -3.88 3.60 8.88
C LEU A 125 -3.54 3.54 7.40
N SER A 126 -2.35 3.03 7.12
CA SER A 126 -1.89 2.67 5.78
C SER A 126 -1.78 1.17 5.66
N ALA A 127 -2.10 0.64 4.49
CA ALA A 127 -1.93 -0.76 4.15
C ALA A 127 -1.29 -0.93 2.77
N ILE A 128 -0.40 -1.91 2.67
CA ILE A 128 0.17 -2.35 1.40
C ILE A 128 0.17 -3.88 1.33
N LEU A 129 -0.42 -4.42 0.27
CA LEU A 129 -0.40 -5.84 -0.06
C LEU A 129 0.59 -6.07 -1.20
N LEU A 130 1.61 -6.90 -0.97
CA LEU A 130 2.62 -7.26 -1.97
C LEU A 130 2.07 -8.36 -2.89
N LEU A 131 2.21 -8.17 -4.21
CA LEU A 131 1.64 -9.10 -5.17
C LEU A 131 2.68 -10.01 -5.83
N ASN A 132 3.95 -9.58 -5.95
CA ASN A 132 4.98 -10.36 -6.62
C ASN A 132 6.37 -10.13 -5.99
N ASN A 133 7.33 -10.99 -6.35
CA ASN A 133 8.72 -10.91 -5.91
C ASN A 133 9.71 -11.25 -7.05
N ASP A 134 9.26 -11.28 -8.30
CA ASP A 134 10.05 -11.56 -9.50
C ASP A 134 10.71 -10.29 -10.07
N TYR A 135 11.23 -9.44 -9.18
CA TYR A 135 11.96 -8.22 -9.49
C TYR A 135 13.13 -8.03 -8.53
N LYS A 136 14.04 -7.08 -8.81
CA LYS A 136 15.15 -6.71 -7.94
C LYS A 136 15.04 -5.25 -7.50
N GLY A 137 15.48 -4.95 -6.29
CA GLY A 137 15.27 -3.65 -5.65
C GLY A 137 13.84 -3.48 -5.16
N GLY A 138 13.37 -2.26 -5.01
CA GLY A 138 11.98 -1.95 -4.65
C GLY A 138 11.59 -2.32 -3.22
N GLU A 139 12.55 -2.42 -2.30
CA GLU A 139 12.32 -2.71 -0.90
C GLU A 139 11.47 -1.60 -0.25
N LEU A 140 10.47 -2.00 0.54
CA LEU A 140 9.75 -1.11 1.42
C LEU A 140 10.54 -0.95 2.72
N LYS A 141 11.01 0.26 2.98
CA LYS A 141 11.79 0.59 4.17
C LYS A 141 11.09 1.64 5.01
N PHE A 142 11.04 1.38 6.32
CA PHE A 142 10.55 2.30 7.33
C PHE A 142 11.71 2.92 8.09
N PHE A 143 11.53 4.17 8.51
CA PHE A 143 12.54 4.92 9.24
C PHE A 143 11.96 5.51 10.53
N TYR A 144 12.81 5.70 11.53
CA TYR A 144 12.52 6.59 12.64
C TYR A 144 12.45 8.05 12.14
N PRO A 145 11.73 8.95 12.84
CA PRO A 145 11.62 10.36 12.41
C PRO A 145 12.97 11.09 12.24
N LEU A 146 14.02 10.64 12.91
CA LEU A 146 15.37 11.19 12.79
C LEU A 146 16.20 10.58 11.65
N GLY A 147 15.63 9.65 10.88
CA GLY A 147 16.22 9.09 9.66
C GLY A 147 16.92 7.74 9.81
N GLU A 148 17.02 7.18 11.02
CA GLU A 148 17.53 5.83 11.24
C GLU A 148 16.59 4.78 10.64
N LEU A 149 17.16 3.71 10.05
CA LEU A 149 16.37 2.59 9.54
C LEU A 149 15.64 1.90 10.72
N MET A 150 14.32 1.83 10.63
CA MET A 150 13.47 1.15 11.61
C MET A 150 13.26 -0.31 11.21
N LYS A 151 12.85 -0.54 9.95
CA LYS A 151 12.51 -1.86 9.44
C LYS A 151 12.57 -1.90 7.91
N GLU A 152 13.08 -2.99 7.38
CA GLU A 152 12.96 -3.36 5.99
C GLU A 152 11.98 -4.53 5.86
N ILE A 153 11.08 -4.47 4.90
CA ILE A 153 10.06 -5.50 4.70
C ILE A 153 10.56 -6.51 3.68
N GLU A 154 10.63 -7.76 4.13
CA GLU A 154 10.87 -8.90 3.23
C GLU A 154 9.72 -9.03 2.23
N VAL A 155 10.05 -9.18 0.95
CA VAL A 155 9.08 -9.23 -0.15
C VAL A 155 8.56 -10.66 -0.29
N ILE A 156 7.31 -10.88 0.15
CA ILE A 156 6.59 -12.15 0.02
C ILE A 156 5.24 -11.85 -0.66
N PRO A 157 4.91 -12.48 -1.79
CA PRO A 157 3.60 -12.35 -2.41
C PRO A 157 2.48 -12.78 -1.44
N GLY A 158 1.40 -12.01 -1.39
CA GLY A 158 0.30 -12.25 -0.43
C GLY A 158 0.56 -11.70 0.98
N ARG A 159 1.68 -11.01 1.21
CA ARG A 159 1.98 -10.31 2.46
C ARG A 159 1.30 -8.95 2.50
N LEU A 160 0.49 -8.73 3.52
CA LEU A 160 -0.15 -7.45 3.83
C LEU A 160 0.56 -6.80 5.02
N ILE A 161 0.97 -5.56 4.86
CA ILE A 161 1.59 -4.74 5.90
C ILE A 161 0.64 -3.61 6.26
N ILE A 162 0.40 -3.38 7.56
CA ILE A 162 -0.44 -2.30 8.10
C ILE A 162 0.34 -1.52 9.15
N TRP A 163 0.28 -0.18 9.07
CA TRP A 163 0.95 0.72 10.00
C TRP A 163 0.17 2.03 10.19
N PRO A 164 0.44 2.80 11.27
CA PRO A 164 -0.14 4.14 11.45
C PRO A 164 0.41 5.10 10.38
N SER A 165 -0.46 5.88 9.75
CA SER A 165 -0.07 6.80 8.66
C SER A 165 0.72 8.03 9.11
N THR A 166 0.94 8.20 10.42
CA THR A 166 1.48 9.42 11.04
C THR A 166 2.96 9.68 10.71
N PHE A 167 3.45 10.88 11.10
CA PHE A 167 4.84 11.29 10.93
C PHE A 167 5.87 10.37 11.62
N LEU A 168 5.44 9.50 12.53
CA LEU A 168 6.29 8.53 13.21
C LEU A 168 6.73 7.36 12.32
N TYR A 169 6.12 7.20 11.14
CA TYR A 169 6.38 6.12 10.20
C TYR A 169 6.77 6.63 8.81
N PRO A 170 7.86 7.41 8.69
CA PRO A 170 8.43 7.74 7.38
C PRO A 170 8.84 6.45 6.68
N HIS A 171 8.50 6.34 5.40
CA HIS A 171 8.82 5.15 4.61
C HIS A 171 9.11 5.50 3.17
N LYS A 172 9.77 4.59 2.45
CA LYS A 172 10.08 4.72 1.03
C LYS A 172 9.98 3.39 0.30
N ILE A 173 9.90 3.47 -1.01
CA ILE A 173 10.15 2.35 -1.93
C ILE A 173 11.49 2.63 -2.62
N GLU A 174 12.46 1.73 -2.45
CA GLU A 174 13.75 1.81 -3.15
C GLU A 174 13.55 1.66 -4.66
N PRO A 175 14.49 2.16 -5.48
CA PRO A 175 14.38 1.99 -6.92
C PRO A 175 14.32 0.52 -7.34
N ILE A 176 13.44 0.23 -8.30
CA ILE A 176 13.42 -1.06 -8.98
C ILE A 176 14.64 -1.14 -9.87
N LEU A 177 15.47 -2.16 -9.68
CA LEU A 177 16.69 -2.37 -10.46
C LEU A 177 16.41 -3.21 -11.71
N GLU A 178 15.48 -4.17 -11.63
CA GLU A 178 15.11 -5.07 -12.70
C GLU A 178 13.68 -5.59 -12.49
N GLY A 179 12.91 -5.70 -13.56
CA GLY A 179 11.55 -6.25 -13.51
C GLY A 179 10.47 -5.22 -13.20
N THR A 180 9.33 -5.70 -12.68
CA THR A 180 8.17 -4.87 -12.36
C THR A 180 7.58 -5.29 -11.01
N ARG A 181 7.41 -4.34 -10.11
CA ARG A 181 6.80 -4.54 -8.79
C ARG A 181 5.33 -4.15 -8.81
N TYR A 182 4.46 -5.05 -8.35
CA TYR A 182 3.04 -4.81 -8.14
C TYR A 182 2.69 -4.83 -6.65
N SER A 183 1.85 -3.91 -6.21
CA SER A 183 1.27 -3.92 -4.87
C SER A 183 -0.10 -3.26 -4.87
N VAL A 184 -0.96 -3.62 -3.91
CA VAL A 184 -2.22 -2.90 -3.64
C VAL A 184 -2.01 -2.01 -2.45
N ILE A 185 -2.45 -0.76 -2.54
CA ILE A 185 -2.43 0.20 -1.43
C ILE A 185 -3.83 0.60 -1.03
N SER A 186 -3.99 0.90 0.25
CA SER A 186 -5.22 1.48 0.79
C SER A 186 -4.93 2.25 2.07
N TRP A 187 -5.84 3.16 2.42
CA TRP A 187 -5.81 3.92 3.66
C TRP A 187 -7.17 3.92 4.34
N ALA A 188 -7.16 3.98 5.68
CA ALA A 188 -8.33 4.26 6.50
C ALA A 188 -8.30 5.70 7.01
N LEU A 189 -9.48 6.37 7.00
CA LEU A 189 -9.75 7.65 7.64
C LEU A 189 -10.47 7.47 8.96
#